data_689aaff771aa9000c76be95e5ccedee8
#
_entry.id   689aaff771aa9000c76be95e5ccedee8
#
_cell.length_a   1.000
_cell.length_b   1.000
_cell.length_c   1.000
_cell.angle_alpha   90.00
_cell.angle_beta   90.00
_cell.angle_gamma   90.00
#
_symmetry.space_group_name_H-M   'P 1'
#
loop_
_entity.id
_entity.type
_entity.pdbx_description
1 polymer ?
#
loop_
_entity_poly.entity_id
_entity_poly.type
_entity_poly.pdbx_seq_one_letter_code
_entity_poly.pdbx_strand_id
1 'polypeptide(L)'
;MVGPWRKSHGVIDLFLAFGAGFMLSVALLEVAPEAISQRADAPVFMLAGYLAVHLAQHVLVPHFHFGEETHRISPRQGLAALAGLLLHTFFDGVAIASGFLVSAHLGILLFLAVFLHKLPEGLTVSSLMLAGGQSRARALGAAGLLGLATVAGVLATHVAAPLAAHGLAISAGVTVYVAASNLVPELQSRRKRGMSVAFFGGAAAFFLTRALVAASGLGGP
;
A
#
# COMPACT_ATOMS: atom_id res chain seq x y z
N MET A 1 -22.85 24.76 -11.03
CA MET A 1 -22.40 24.76 -9.60
C MET A 1 -21.61 23.47 -9.36
N VAL A 2 -20.31 23.59 -9.10
CA VAL A 2 -19.45 22.43 -8.83
C VAL A 2 -19.59 22.11 -7.34
N GLY A 3 -20.29 21.03 -6.98
CA GLY A 3 -20.59 20.66 -5.60
C GLY A 3 -19.33 20.36 -4.75
N PRO A 4 -19.44 20.40 -3.42
CA PRO A 4 -18.32 20.22 -2.48
C PRO A 4 -17.59 18.87 -2.63
N TRP A 5 -18.23 17.87 -3.21
CA TRP A 5 -17.67 16.53 -3.48
C TRP A 5 -16.50 16.54 -4.49
N ARG A 6 -16.49 17.45 -5.45
CA ARG A 6 -15.40 17.57 -6.44
C ARG A 6 -14.11 18.16 -5.85
N LYS A 7 -14.20 18.90 -4.75
CA LYS A 7 -13.01 19.43 -4.03
C LYS A 7 -12.35 18.37 -3.15
N SER A 8 -13.15 17.48 -2.54
CA SER A 8 -12.62 16.40 -1.69
C SER A 8 -11.83 15.36 -2.48
N HIS A 9 -12.25 15.01 -3.70
CA HIS A 9 -11.51 14.11 -4.57
C HIS A 9 -10.11 14.64 -4.90
N GLY A 10 -9.95 15.94 -5.14
CA GLY A 10 -8.64 16.53 -5.43
C GLY A 10 -7.63 16.42 -4.29
N VAL A 11 -8.08 16.53 -3.04
CA VAL A 11 -7.21 16.37 -1.86
C VAL A 11 -6.81 14.90 -1.68
N ILE A 12 -7.76 13.97 -1.83
CA ILE A 12 -7.50 12.53 -1.76
C ILE A 12 -6.50 12.11 -2.83
N ASP A 13 -6.67 12.60 -4.08
CA ASP A 13 -5.76 12.35 -5.19
C ASP A 13 -4.32 12.83 -4.87
N LEU A 14 -4.17 14.00 -4.24
CA LEU A 14 -2.86 14.53 -3.85
C LEU A 14 -2.22 13.68 -2.74
N PHE A 15 -3.00 13.24 -1.73
CA PHE A 15 -2.52 12.34 -0.70
C PHE A 15 -2.09 10.99 -1.27
N LEU A 16 -2.87 10.44 -2.21
CA LEU A 16 -2.54 9.19 -2.89
C LEU A 16 -1.23 9.32 -3.68
N ALA A 17 -1.05 10.43 -4.40
CA ALA A 17 0.16 10.71 -5.15
C ALA A 17 1.39 10.86 -4.24
N PHE A 18 1.25 11.61 -3.16
CA PHE A 18 2.30 11.78 -2.15
C PHE A 18 2.68 10.44 -1.50
N GLY A 19 1.68 9.66 -1.05
CA GLY A 19 1.88 8.35 -0.48
C GLY A 19 2.56 7.37 -1.44
N ALA A 20 2.20 7.39 -2.73
CA ALA A 20 2.81 6.56 -3.76
C ALA A 20 4.30 6.86 -3.95
N GLY A 21 4.67 8.15 -4.01
CA GLY A 21 6.08 8.57 -4.11
C GLY A 21 6.90 8.19 -2.88
N PHE A 22 6.34 8.40 -1.68
CA PHE A 22 6.97 7.99 -0.43
C PHE A 22 7.15 6.47 -0.37
N MET A 23 6.09 5.70 -0.65
CA MET A 23 6.08 4.24 -0.60
C MET A 23 7.06 3.61 -1.60
N LEU A 24 7.11 4.13 -2.84
CA LEU A 24 8.06 3.66 -3.85
C LEU A 24 9.51 3.89 -3.39
N SER A 25 9.79 5.05 -2.79
CA SER A 25 11.12 5.36 -2.26
C SER A 25 11.51 4.44 -1.12
N VAL A 26 10.62 4.20 -0.15
CA VAL A 26 10.87 3.22 0.94
C VAL A 26 11.13 1.84 0.37
N ALA A 27 10.30 1.37 -0.59
CA ALA A 27 10.44 0.03 -1.15
C ALA A 27 11.77 -0.19 -1.87
N LEU A 28 12.20 0.78 -2.69
CA LEU A 28 13.40 0.65 -3.53
C LEU A 28 14.70 1.01 -2.80
N LEU A 29 14.65 1.95 -1.85
CA LEU A 29 15.86 2.51 -1.23
C LEU A 29 16.14 1.98 0.17
N GLU A 30 15.17 1.33 0.82
CA GLU A 30 15.33 0.73 2.15
C GLU A 30 14.98 -0.75 2.14
N VAL A 31 13.71 -1.10 1.81
CA VAL A 31 13.20 -2.46 2.04
C VAL A 31 13.87 -3.49 1.13
N ALA A 32 13.98 -3.18 -0.17
CA ALA A 32 14.58 -4.11 -1.13
C ALA A 32 16.09 -4.29 -0.89
N PRO A 33 16.92 -3.22 -0.71
CA PRO A 33 18.32 -3.38 -0.36
C PRO A 33 18.53 -4.14 0.94
N GLU A 34 17.74 -3.83 1.98
CA GLU A 34 17.84 -4.51 3.26
C GLU A 34 17.50 -6.00 3.16
N ALA A 35 16.40 -6.35 2.46
CA ALA A 35 16.04 -7.74 2.24
C ALA A 35 17.14 -8.52 1.50
N ILE A 36 17.75 -7.91 0.47
CA ILE A 36 18.85 -8.51 -0.30
C ILE A 36 20.12 -8.67 0.56
N SER A 37 20.41 -7.69 1.43
CA SER A 37 21.59 -7.77 2.32
C SER A 37 21.48 -8.91 3.33
N GLN A 38 20.26 -9.20 3.79
CA GLN A 38 20.00 -10.25 4.78
C GLN A 38 20.00 -11.66 4.18
N ARG A 39 19.59 -11.80 2.91
CA ARG A 39 19.37 -13.11 2.30
C ARG A 39 19.64 -13.11 0.79
N ALA A 40 20.46 -14.05 0.35
CA ALA A 40 20.77 -14.22 -1.08
C ALA A 40 19.56 -14.66 -1.92
N ASP A 41 18.56 -15.32 -1.32
CA ASP A 41 17.31 -15.75 -1.96
C ASP A 41 16.21 -14.67 -1.96
N ALA A 42 16.45 -13.52 -1.32
CA ALA A 42 15.46 -12.42 -1.23
C ALA A 42 14.85 -12.00 -2.58
N PRO A 43 15.61 -11.88 -3.70
CA PRO A 43 15.02 -11.51 -4.99
C PRO A 43 13.93 -12.47 -5.47
N VAL A 44 14.03 -13.77 -5.16
CA VAL A 44 13.01 -14.77 -5.50
C VAL A 44 11.73 -14.52 -4.71
N PHE A 45 11.85 -14.24 -3.39
CA PHE A 45 10.70 -13.92 -2.55
C PHE A 45 10.09 -12.55 -2.87
N MET A 46 10.90 -11.56 -3.28
CA MET A 46 10.40 -10.29 -3.80
C MET A 46 9.55 -10.51 -5.06
N LEU A 47 10.06 -11.30 -6.01
CA LEU A 47 9.29 -11.65 -7.21
C LEU A 47 8.00 -12.42 -6.84
N ALA A 48 8.08 -13.35 -5.90
CA ALA A 48 6.90 -14.09 -5.43
C ALA A 48 5.85 -13.15 -4.82
N GLY A 49 6.24 -12.20 -3.99
CA GLY A 49 5.36 -11.18 -3.42
C GLY A 49 4.69 -10.31 -4.48
N TYR A 50 5.48 -9.82 -5.46
CA TYR A 50 4.98 -9.06 -6.61
C TYR A 50 3.93 -9.87 -7.40
N LEU A 51 4.27 -11.11 -7.76
CA LEU A 51 3.39 -11.98 -8.55
C LEU A 51 2.15 -12.42 -7.77
N ALA A 52 2.23 -12.60 -6.46
CA ALA A 52 1.08 -12.96 -5.63
C ALA A 52 0.00 -11.88 -5.66
N VAL A 53 0.37 -10.61 -5.53
CA VAL A 53 -0.59 -9.49 -5.64
C VAL A 53 -1.08 -9.33 -7.07
N HIS A 54 -0.20 -9.46 -8.06
CA HIS A 54 -0.59 -9.44 -9.48
C HIS A 54 -1.64 -10.53 -9.78
N LEU A 55 -1.40 -11.75 -9.35
CA LEU A 55 -2.32 -12.87 -9.50
C LEU A 55 -3.66 -12.59 -8.81
N ALA A 56 -3.62 -12.12 -7.56
CA ALA A 56 -4.81 -11.81 -6.80
C ALA A 56 -5.67 -10.73 -7.48
N GLN A 57 -5.05 -9.70 -8.03
CA GLN A 57 -5.76 -8.57 -8.63
C GLN A 57 -6.19 -8.77 -10.09
N HIS A 58 -5.48 -9.59 -10.87
CA HIS A 58 -5.74 -9.73 -12.30
C HIS A 58 -6.34 -11.08 -12.71
N VAL A 59 -6.10 -12.13 -11.91
CA VAL A 59 -6.61 -13.47 -12.23
C VAL A 59 -7.80 -13.84 -11.36
N LEU A 60 -7.72 -13.55 -10.05
CA LEU A 60 -8.78 -13.90 -9.11
C LEU A 60 -9.90 -12.83 -9.08
N VAL A 61 -9.58 -11.60 -9.46
CA VAL A 61 -10.52 -10.48 -9.53
C VAL A 61 -10.59 -9.97 -10.98
N PRO A 62 -11.66 -10.27 -11.75
CA PRO A 62 -11.78 -9.80 -13.13
C PRO A 62 -11.74 -8.28 -13.20
N HIS A 63 -10.70 -7.74 -13.83
CA HIS A 63 -10.53 -6.36 -14.30
C HIS A 63 -10.96 -5.26 -13.31
N PHE A 64 -10.15 -5.00 -12.31
CA PHE A 64 -10.26 -3.83 -11.47
C PHE A 64 -8.99 -2.98 -11.59
N HIS A 65 -9.14 -1.80 -12.21
CA HIS A 65 -8.13 -0.74 -12.16
C HIS A 65 -8.56 0.31 -11.15
N PHE A 66 -7.67 0.69 -10.24
CA PHE A 66 -7.88 1.86 -9.37
C PHE A 66 -8.11 3.08 -10.26
N GLY A 67 -9.30 3.71 -10.19
CA GLY A 67 -9.61 4.96 -10.89
C GLY A 67 -10.43 4.88 -12.16
N GLU A 68 -10.84 3.71 -12.64
CA GLU A 68 -11.86 3.65 -13.70
C GLU A 68 -13.19 4.21 -13.19
N GLU A 69 -13.80 5.07 -14.00
CA GLU A 69 -15.09 5.70 -13.70
C GLU A 69 -16.12 4.64 -13.32
N THR A 70 -16.77 4.82 -12.15
CA THR A 70 -17.63 3.88 -11.46
C THR A 70 -18.98 3.61 -12.16
N HIS A 71 -19.00 3.61 -13.50
CA HIS A 71 -20.19 3.31 -14.26
C HIS A 71 -20.50 1.80 -14.23
N ARG A 72 -21.34 1.38 -13.28
CA ARG A 72 -21.94 0.04 -13.12
C ARG A 72 -20.99 -1.06 -12.58
N ILE A 73 -20.42 -0.84 -11.42
CA ILE A 73 -19.76 -1.92 -10.66
C ILE A 73 -20.83 -2.89 -10.14
N SER A 74 -20.69 -4.18 -10.45
CA SER A 74 -21.56 -5.19 -9.86
C SER A 74 -21.17 -5.47 -8.40
N PRO A 75 -22.10 -5.94 -7.54
CA PRO A 75 -21.77 -6.31 -6.16
C PRO A 75 -20.63 -7.34 -6.06
N ARG A 76 -20.53 -8.25 -7.04
CA ARG A 76 -19.47 -9.26 -7.11
C ARG A 76 -18.09 -8.65 -7.37
N GLN A 77 -18.02 -7.63 -8.23
CA GLN A 77 -16.76 -6.91 -8.51
C GLN A 77 -16.26 -6.14 -7.28
N GLY A 78 -17.17 -5.51 -6.51
CA GLY A 78 -16.81 -4.84 -5.26
C GLY A 78 -16.24 -5.80 -4.19
N LEU A 79 -16.85 -7.00 -4.06
CA LEU A 79 -16.35 -8.02 -3.14
C LEU A 79 -15.03 -8.63 -3.59
N ALA A 80 -14.83 -8.82 -4.89
CA ALA A 80 -13.60 -9.33 -5.44
C ALA A 80 -12.45 -8.33 -5.25
N ALA A 81 -12.70 -7.03 -5.48
CA ALA A 81 -11.74 -5.96 -5.19
C ALA A 81 -11.35 -5.93 -3.71
N LEU A 82 -12.33 -6.10 -2.81
CA LEU A 82 -12.07 -6.21 -1.36
C LEU A 82 -11.14 -7.39 -1.05
N ALA A 83 -11.36 -8.56 -1.66
CA ALA A 83 -10.52 -9.74 -1.42
C ALA A 83 -9.06 -9.50 -1.87
N GLY A 84 -8.84 -8.88 -3.03
CA GLY A 84 -7.50 -8.49 -3.50
C GLY A 84 -6.82 -7.47 -2.58
N LEU A 85 -7.58 -6.48 -2.10
CA LEU A 85 -7.09 -5.50 -1.14
C LEU A 85 -6.77 -6.11 0.23
N LEU A 86 -7.53 -7.09 0.70
CA LEU A 86 -7.25 -7.79 1.96
C LEU A 86 -5.90 -8.50 1.94
N LEU A 87 -5.56 -9.14 0.83
CA LEU A 87 -4.27 -9.79 0.67
C LEU A 87 -3.13 -8.76 0.73
N HIS A 88 -3.23 -7.67 -0.06
CA HIS A 88 -2.26 -6.59 -0.03
C HIS A 88 -2.09 -6.02 1.39
N THR A 89 -3.21 -5.69 2.03
CA THR A 89 -3.26 -5.10 3.36
C THR A 89 -2.69 -6.01 4.45
N PHE A 90 -2.87 -7.33 4.32
CA PHE A 90 -2.21 -8.31 5.17
C PHE A 90 -0.68 -8.21 5.05
N PHE A 91 -0.15 -8.11 3.82
CA PHE A 91 1.29 -7.95 3.60
C PHE A 91 1.82 -6.58 4.02
N ASP A 92 1.00 -5.53 4.10
CA ASP A 92 1.39 -4.27 4.75
C ASP A 92 1.73 -4.51 6.23
N GLY A 93 0.92 -5.31 6.93
CA GLY A 93 1.20 -5.71 8.31
C GLY A 93 2.48 -6.53 8.45
N VAL A 94 2.69 -7.48 7.52
CA VAL A 94 3.93 -8.26 7.46
C VAL A 94 5.14 -7.33 7.22
N ALA A 95 5.02 -6.34 6.34
CA ALA A 95 6.07 -5.35 6.07
C ALA A 95 6.46 -4.58 7.34
N ILE A 96 5.46 -4.02 8.05
CA ILE A 96 5.68 -3.25 9.27
C ILE A 96 6.39 -4.12 10.33
N ALA A 97 5.86 -5.31 10.60
CA ALA A 97 6.42 -6.21 11.60
C ALA A 97 7.84 -6.67 11.22
N SER A 98 8.07 -7.06 9.97
CA SER A 98 9.39 -7.46 9.48
C SER A 98 10.40 -6.30 9.57
N GLY A 99 9.97 -5.06 9.28
CA GLY A 99 10.81 -3.88 9.44
C GLY A 99 11.24 -3.66 10.89
N PHE A 100 10.31 -3.76 11.84
CA PHE A 100 10.64 -3.65 13.26
C PHE A 100 11.50 -4.80 13.80
N LEU A 101 11.41 -5.99 13.21
CA LEU A 101 12.32 -7.10 13.54
C LEU A 101 13.76 -6.82 13.10
N VAL A 102 13.96 -6.00 12.07
CA VAL A 102 15.28 -5.59 11.58
C VAL A 102 15.81 -4.42 12.38
N SER A 103 15.07 -3.31 12.39
CA SER A 103 15.42 -2.11 13.15
C SER A 103 14.21 -1.21 13.37
N ALA A 104 14.24 -0.40 14.43
CA ALA A 104 13.21 0.61 14.66
C ALA A 104 13.15 1.63 13.50
N HIS A 105 14.30 1.99 12.91
CA HIS A 105 14.37 2.89 11.76
C HIS A 105 13.54 2.36 10.58
N LEU A 106 13.81 1.13 10.16
CA LEU A 106 13.10 0.50 9.03
C LEU A 106 11.61 0.30 9.33
N GLY A 107 11.28 -0.13 10.54
CA GLY A 107 9.91 -0.30 10.99
C GLY A 107 9.10 1.00 10.95
N ILE A 108 9.68 2.13 11.38
CA ILE A 108 9.04 3.46 11.33
C ILE A 108 8.82 3.90 9.87
N LEU A 109 9.81 3.74 9.00
CA LEU A 109 9.67 4.11 7.58
C LEU A 109 8.57 3.30 6.90
N LEU A 110 8.51 1.99 7.15
CA LEU A 110 7.45 1.11 6.64
C LEU A 110 6.08 1.46 7.22
N PHE A 111 6.01 1.72 8.52
CA PHE A 111 4.76 2.17 9.15
C PHE A 111 4.24 3.45 8.51
N LEU A 112 5.09 4.46 8.29
CA LEU A 112 4.71 5.72 7.65
C LEU A 112 4.29 5.50 6.19
N ALA A 113 4.99 4.64 5.44
CA ALA A 113 4.61 4.29 4.08
C ALA A 113 3.20 3.69 4.02
N VAL A 114 2.91 2.73 4.90
CA VAL A 114 1.58 2.12 5.01
C VAL A 114 0.53 3.13 5.46
N PHE A 115 0.81 3.91 6.50
CA PHE A 115 -0.12 4.90 7.04
C PHE A 115 -0.55 5.93 5.98
N LEU A 116 0.39 6.44 5.17
CA LEU A 116 0.11 7.46 4.15
C LEU A 116 -0.85 6.98 3.06
N HIS A 117 -0.83 5.70 2.70
CA HIS A 117 -1.76 5.19 1.69
C HIS A 117 -3.02 4.54 2.27
N LYS A 118 -3.06 4.25 3.57
CA LYS A 118 -4.17 3.55 4.22
C LYS A 118 -5.49 4.32 4.19
N LEU A 119 -5.42 5.65 4.35
CA LEU A 119 -6.62 6.48 4.30
C LEU A 119 -7.23 6.54 2.88
N PRO A 120 -6.46 6.82 1.81
CA PRO A 120 -6.95 6.68 0.44
C PRO A 120 -7.49 5.28 0.11
N GLU A 121 -6.82 4.22 0.56
CA GLU A 121 -7.23 2.84 0.34
C GLU A 121 -8.61 2.55 0.97
N GLY A 122 -8.80 2.93 2.24
CA GLY A 122 -10.07 2.77 2.95
C GLY A 122 -11.22 3.54 2.28
N LEU A 123 -10.95 4.75 1.77
CA LEU A 123 -11.92 5.54 1.00
C LEU A 123 -12.24 4.88 -0.34
N THR A 124 -11.25 4.33 -1.02
CA THR A 124 -11.44 3.64 -2.30
C THR A 124 -12.32 2.41 -2.12
N VAL A 125 -12.01 1.51 -1.18
CA VAL A 125 -12.83 0.31 -0.95
C VAL A 125 -14.25 0.67 -0.53
N SER A 126 -14.41 1.69 0.31
CA SER A 126 -15.74 2.16 0.73
C SER A 126 -16.54 2.69 -0.47
N SER A 127 -15.92 3.46 -1.35
CA SER A 127 -16.54 4.00 -2.56
C SER A 127 -16.95 2.89 -3.52
N LEU A 128 -16.11 1.87 -3.70
CA LEU A 128 -16.41 0.70 -4.52
C LEU A 128 -17.59 -0.11 -3.98
N MET A 129 -17.63 -0.35 -2.69
CA MET A 129 -18.74 -1.06 -2.04
C MET A 129 -20.05 -0.31 -2.24
N LEU A 130 -20.05 1.03 -2.08
CA LEU A 130 -21.23 1.87 -2.33
C LEU A 130 -21.66 1.88 -3.79
N ALA A 131 -20.69 1.99 -4.72
CA ALA A 131 -20.97 1.94 -6.17
C ALA A 131 -21.53 0.58 -6.61
N GLY A 132 -21.10 -0.51 -5.93
CA GLY A 132 -21.65 -1.86 -6.09
C GLY A 132 -23.02 -2.08 -5.41
N GLY A 133 -23.68 -1.00 -4.89
CA GLY A 133 -24.98 -1.08 -4.25
C GLY A 133 -24.98 -1.60 -2.81
N GLN A 134 -23.83 -1.69 -2.16
CA GLN A 134 -23.72 -2.10 -0.77
C GLN A 134 -24.15 -0.97 0.19
N SER A 135 -24.61 -1.30 1.38
CA SER A 135 -24.98 -0.33 2.40
C SER A 135 -23.75 0.41 2.96
N ARG A 136 -23.96 1.61 3.54
CA ARG A 136 -22.92 2.37 4.21
C ARG A 136 -22.23 1.56 5.33
N ALA A 137 -22.99 0.77 6.09
CA ALA A 137 -22.45 -0.08 7.14
C ALA A 137 -21.50 -1.13 6.58
N ARG A 138 -21.84 -1.77 5.45
CA ARG A 138 -20.95 -2.74 4.77
C ARG A 138 -19.71 -2.07 4.18
N ALA A 139 -19.84 -0.87 3.62
CA ALA A 139 -18.71 -0.10 3.11
C ALA A 139 -17.71 0.28 4.21
N LEU A 140 -18.19 0.77 5.35
CA LEU A 140 -17.36 1.04 6.52
C LEU A 140 -16.77 -0.24 7.12
N GLY A 141 -17.55 -1.31 7.17
CA GLY A 141 -17.07 -2.64 7.60
C GLY A 141 -15.94 -3.16 6.72
N ALA A 142 -16.01 -2.95 5.40
CA ALA A 142 -14.94 -3.32 4.47
C ALA A 142 -13.66 -2.54 4.75
N ALA A 143 -13.73 -1.22 4.97
CA ALA A 143 -12.58 -0.41 5.37
C ALA A 143 -11.99 -0.86 6.71
N GLY A 144 -12.82 -1.16 7.70
CA GLY A 144 -12.41 -1.71 8.99
C GLY A 144 -11.70 -3.07 8.85
N LEU A 145 -12.21 -3.92 7.95
CA LEU A 145 -11.63 -5.24 7.67
C LEU A 145 -10.22 -5.14 7.08
N LEU A 146 -9.94 -4.10 6.24
CA LEU A 146 -8.58 -3.83 5.78
C LEU A 146 -7.63 -3.52 6.95
N GLY A 147 -8.08 -2.69 7.91
CA GLY A 147 -7.28 -2.43 9.12
C GLY A 147 -7.01 -3.70 9.93
N LEU A 148 -8.03 -4.56 10.11
CA LEU A 148 -7.87 -5.84 10.80
C LEU A 148 -6.92 -6.79 10.05
N ALA A 149 -6.94 -6.79 8.71
CA ALA A 149 -6.00 -7.58 7.91
C ALA A 149 -4.55 -7.11 8.11
N THR A 150 -4.30 -5.79 8.24
CA THR A 150 -2.97 -5.27 8.61
C THR A 150 -2.53 -5.82 9.98
N VAL A 151 -3.40 -5.75 10.99
CA VAL A 151 -3.11 -6.28 12.33
C VAL A 151 -2.86 -7.79 12.27
N ALA A 152 -3.64 -8.53 11.49
CA ALA A 152 -3.44 -9.96 11.30
C ALA A 152 -2.06 -10.27 10.66
N GLY A 153 -1.60 -9.46 9.70
CA GLY A 153 -0.27 -9.57 9.11
C GLY A 153 0.85 -9.34 10.13
N VAL A 154 0.71 -8.33 10.99
CA VAL A 154 1.64 -8.09 12.10
C VAL A 154 1.72 -9.31 13.02
N LEU A 155 0.58 -9.81 13.48
CA LEU A 155 0.52 -10.97 14.38
C LEU A 155 1.06 -12.25 13.71
N ALA A 156 0.70 -12.48 12.45
CA ALA A 156 1.17 -13.63 11.70
C ALA A 156 2.71 -13.67 11.58
N THR A 157 3.35 -12.51 11.42
CA THR A 157 4.81 -12.41 11.35
C THR A 157 5.49 -12.87 12.64
N HIS A 158 4.86 -12.63 13.81
CA HIS A 158 5.40 -13.07 15.09
C HIS A 158 5.25 -14.57 15.35
N VAL A 159 4.24 -15.23 14.75
CA VAL A 159 3.96 -16.65 15.03
C VAL A 159 4.36 -17.59 13.89
N ALA A 160 4.60 -17.08 12.70
CA ALA A 160 4.93 -17.86 11.53
C ALA A 160 6.40 -17.68 11.13
N ALA A 161 7.24 -18.66 11.45
CA ALA A 161 8.67 -18.62 11.13
C ALA A 161 9.01 -18.28 9.65
N PRO A 162 8.27 -18.77 8.62
CA PRO A 162 8.53 -18.37 7.24
C PRO A 162 8.28 -16.87 7.00
N LEU A 163 7.26 -16.27 7.63
CA LEU A 163 7.00 -14.83 7.52
C LEU A 163 8.07 -14.01 8.26
N ALA A 164 8.52 -14.46 9.42
CA ALA A 164 9.63 -13.80 10.10
C ALA A 164 10.93 -13.86 9.29
N ALA A 165 11.17 -14.97 8.56
CA ALA A 165 12.38 -15.16 7.77
C ALA A 165 12.36 -14.49 6.38
N HIS A 166 11.21 -14.44 5.72
CA HIS A 166 11.09 -13.97 4.33
C HIS A 166 10.12 -12.79 4.17
N GLY A 167 9.45 -12.38 5.25
CA GLY A 167 8.40 -11.36 5.23
C GLY A 167 8.86 -10.04 4.65
N LEU A 168 10.08 -9.60 4.99
CA LEU A 168 10.65 -8.37 4.46
C LEU A 168 10.80 -8.43 2.92
N ALA A 169 11.34 -9.54 2.40
CA ALA A 169 11.52 -9.73 0.96
C ALA A 169 10.18 -9.83 0.22
N ILE A 170 9.24 -10.63 0.74
CA ILE A 170 7.89 -10.74 0.16
C ILE A 170 7.22 -9.37 0.15
N SER A 171 7.26 -8.66 1.27
CA SER A 171 6.65 -7.33 1.41
C SER A 171 7.30 -6.28 0.50
N ALA A 172 8.62 -6.35 0.26
CA ALA A 172 9.28 -5.50 -0.73
C ALA A 172 8.64 -5.66 -2.12
N GLY A 173 8.42 -6.88 -2.56
CA GLY A 173 7.76 -7.18 -3.84
C GLY A 173 6.32 -6.70 -3.90
N VAL A 174 5.55 -6.94 -2.84
CA VAL A 174 4.17 -6.44 -2.70
C VAL A 174 4.13 -4.91 -2.77
N THR A 175 5.00 -4.23 -2.02
CA THR A 175 5.04 -2.77 -1.95
C THR A 175 5.45 -2.15 -3.29
N VAL A 176 6.44 -2.75 -3.98
CA VAL A 176 6.81 -2.33 -5.35
C VAL A 176 5.62 -2.48 -6.30
N TYR A 177 4.91 -3.61 -6.25
CA TYR A 177 3.73 -3.83 -7.10
C TYR A 177 2.68 -2.74 -6.87
N VAL A 178 2.32 -2.48 -5.63
CA VAL A 178 1.28 -1.49 -5.28
C VAL A 178 1.71 -0.08 -5.69
N ALA A 179 2.95 0.31 -5.38
CA ALA A 179 3.43 1.65 -5.72
C ALA A 179 3.57 1.84 -7.23
N ALA A 180 4.27 0.94 -7.92
CA ALA A 180 4.63 1.10 -9.33
C ALA A 180 3.55 0.63 -10.31
N SER A 181 2.82 -0.45 -10.00
CA SER A 181 1.87 -1.06 -10.95
C SER A 181 0.42 -0.62 -10.70
N ASN A 182 0.07 -0.17 -9.50
CA ASN A 182 -1.27 0.32 -9.20
C ASN A 182 -1.31 1.85 -9.10
N LEU A 183 -0.54 2.43 -8.16
CA LEU A 183 -0.67 3.85 -7.83
C LEU A 183 -0.09 4.76 -8.92
N VAL A 184 1.09 4.45 -9.47
CA VAL A 184 1.72 5.29 -10.51
C VAL A 184 0.89 5.36 -11.80
N PRO A 185 0.37 4.26 -12.38
CA PRO A 185 -0.50 4.32 -13.54
C PRO A 185 -1.79 5.09 -13.27
N GLU A 186 -2.40 4.93 -12.10
CA GLU A 186 -3.56 5.70 -11.66
C GLU A 186 -3.29 7.21 -11.71
N LEU A 187 -2.13 7.65 -11.18
CA LEU A 187 -1.72 9.06 -11.20
C LEU A 187 -1.53 9.59 -12.63
N GLN A 188 -0.96 8.76 -13.51
CA GLN A 188 -0.71 9.11 -14.91
C GLN A 188 -2.01 9.28 -15.70
N SER A 189 -3.02 8.44 -15.44
CA SER A 189 -4.32 8.51 -16.11
C SER A 189 -5.05 9.84 -15.88
N ARG A 190 -4.85 10.45 -14.70
CA ARG A 190 -5.55 11.68 -14.28
C ARG A 190 -4.91 12.99 -14.77
N ARG A 191 -3.73 12.97 -15.37
CA ARG A 191 -3.01 14.10 -16.04
C ARG A 191 -3.05 15.46 -15.33
N LYS A 192 -3.01 15.50 -14.00
CA LYS A 192 -2.99 16.76 -13.24
C LYS A 192 -1.56 17.07 -12.78
N ARG A 193 -0.99 18.22 -13.17
CA ARG A 193 0.36 18.67 -12.75
C ARG A 193 0.58 18.61 -11.24
N GLY A 194 -0.44 18.93 -10.44
CA GLY A 194 -0.37 18.86 -8.98
C GLY A 194 -0.10 17.47 -8.43
N MET A 195 -0.55 16.41 -9.11
CA MET A 195 -0.31 15.03 -8.70
C MET A 195 1.16 14.62 -8.89
N SER A 196 1.78 15.03 -10.00
CA SER A 196 3.22 14.81 -10.20
C SER A 196 4.04 15.54 -9.13
N VAL A 197 3.69 16.80 -8.83
CA VAL A 197 4.36 17.56 -7.74
C VAL A 197 4.18 16.85 -6.40
N ALA A 198 2.98 16.37 -6.08
CA ALA A 198 2.73 15.61 -4.85
C ALA A 198 3.52 14.31 -4.80
N PHE A 199 3.62 13.57 -5.91
CA PHE A 199 4.41 12.35 -6.00
C PHE A 199 5.90 12.60 -5.72
N PHE A 200 6.50 13.60 -6.38
CA PHE A 200 7.90 13.98 -6.11
C PHE A 200 8.06 14.56 -4.70
N GLY A 201 7.04 15.25 -4.17
CA GLY A 201 7.00 15.71 -2.78
C GLY A 201 7.04 14.54 -1.79
N GLY A 202 6.32 13.45 -2.07
CA GLY A 202 6.38 12.22 -1.29
C GLY A 202 7.76 11.56 -1.32
N ALA A 203 8.37 11.47 -2.50
CA ALA A 203 9.73 10.97 -2.63
C ALA A 203 10.75 11.84 -1.87
N ALA A 204 10.62 13.17 -1.93
CA ALA A 204 11.46 14.08 -1.15
C ALA A 204 11.23 13.95 0.35
N ALA A 205 9.98 13.77 0.78
CA ALA A 205 9.62 13.57 2.18
C ALA A 205 10.23 12.28 2.76
N PHE A 206 10.40 11.24 1.94
CA PHE A 206 11.13 10.04 2.35
C PHE A 206 12.56 10.38 2.80
N PHE A 207 13.32 11.16 2.03
CA PHE A 207 14.70 11.52 2.40
C PHE A 207 14.73 12.37 3.67
N LEU A 208 13.76 13.29 3.84
CA LEU A 208 13.64 14.07 5.06
C LEU A 208 13.32 13.18 6.26
N THR A 209 12.34 12.29 6.13
CA THR A 209 11.96 11.36 7.21
C THR A 209 13.11 10.44 7.58
N ARG A 210 13.81 9.89 6.60
CA ARG A 210 15.00 9.06 6.80
C ARG A 210 16.07 9.82 7.60
N ALA A 211 16.37 11.06 7.22
CA ALA A 211 17.34 11.89 7.93
C ALA A 211 16.90 12.20 9.37
N LEU A 212 15.62 12.52 9.58
CA LEU A 212 15.07 12.81 10.92
C LEU A 212 15.10 11.58 11.82
N VAL A 213 14.71 10.41 11.31
CA VAL A 213 14.74 9.16 12.09
C VAL A 213 16.19 8.77 12.43
N ALA A 214 17.12 8.92 11.48
CA ALA A 214 18.55 8.71 11.78
C ALA A 214 19.09 9.69 12.85
N ALA A 215 18.72 10.96 12.77
CA ALA A 215 19.14 11.98 13.75
C ALA A 215 18.52 11.80 15.15
N SER A 216 17.36 11.14 15.25
CA SER A 216 16.70 10.86 16.53
C SER A 216 17.36 9.75 17.36
N GLY A 217 18.40 9.09 16.84
CA GLY A 217 19.06 7.96 17.49
C GLY A 217 18.26 6.64 17.47
N LEU A 218 17.10 6.63 16.80
CA LEU A 218 16.28 5.42 16.59
C LEU A 218 16.88 4.52 15.49
N GLY A 219 17.83 5.03 14.71
CA GLY A 219 18.66 4.27 13.80
C GLY A 219 19.94 3.87 14.54
N GLY A 220 19.92 2.81 15.34
CA GLY A 220 21.15 2.22 15.89
C GLY A 220 22.09 1.77 14.77
N PRO A 221 23.39 1.60 15.11
CA PRO A 221 24.39 1.18 14.13
C PRO A 221 24.03 -0.12 13.47
#